data_2a70f9e080758a68b0123b7718d8fac5
#
_entry.id   2a70f9e080758a68b0123b7718d8fac5
#
_cell.length_a   1.000
_cell.length_b   1.000
_cell.length_c   1.000
_cell.angle_alpha   90.00
_cell.angle_beta   90.00
_cell.angle_gamma   90.00
#
_symmetry.space_group_name_H-M   'P 1'
#
loop_
_entity.id
_entity.type
_entity.pdbx_description
1 polymer ?
#
loop_
_entity_poly.entity_id
_entity_poly.type
_entity_poly.pdbx_seq_one_letter_code
_entity_poly.pdbx_strand_id
1 'polypeptide(L)'
;MKKWMLFLMAVLFVATQAIAQQTPPQRVTPQPGEIAQIVAFDNEGLLGDHIHIFGNTTDLGKWGNSISSMVIVSGRWEFFDEEKFQGTKTELRPGMYLTVKDHGIKDNSISSIRLVGPPTAP
;
A
#
# COMPACT_ATOMS: atom_id res chain seq x y z
N MET A 1 -32.64 -45.48 26.98
CA MET A 1 -32.61 -44.17 27.60
C MET A 1 -31.20 -43.59 27.63
N LYS A 2 -30.20 -44.38 27.88
CA LYS A 2 -28.83 -43.88 27.98
C LYS A 2 -28.26 -43.40 26.64
N LYS A 3 -28.82 -43.83 25.54
CA LYS A 3 -28.37 -43.43 24.20
C LYS A 3 -28.62 -41.96 23.88
N TRP A 4 -29.56 -41.38 24.59
CA TRP A 4 -29.97 -40.00 24.31
C TRP A 4 -28.92 -38.97 24.76
N MET A 5 -28.19 -39.25 25.81
CA MET A 5 -27.19 -38.36 26.35
C MET A 5 -25.98 -38.21 25.42
N LEU A 6 -25.61 -39.30 24.75
CA LEU A 6 -24.51 -39.28 23.81
C LEU A 6 -24.78 -38.42 22.61
N PHE A 7 -26.03 -38.34 22.17
CA PHE A 7 -26.42 -37.55 21.03
C PHE A 7 -26.30 -36.05 21.32
N LEU A 8 -26.66 -35.63 22.52
CA LEU A 8 -26.58 -34.24 22.93
C LEU A 8 -25.13 -33.75 23.00
N MET A 9 -24.21 -34.58 23.41
CA MET A 9 -22.80 -34.20 23.50
C MET A 9 -22.19 -33.97 22.11
N ALA A 10 -22.60 -34.71 21.13
CA ALA A 10 -22.10 -34.54 19.76
C ALA A 10 -22.48 -33.16 19.17
N VAL A 11 -23.66 -32.67 19.48
CA VAL A 11 -24.12 -31.38 18.99
C VAL A 11 -23.32 -30.24 19.58
N LEU A 12 -23.01 -30.30 20.86
CA LEU A 12 -22.19 -29.29 21.53
C LEU A 12 -20.79 -29.24 20.98
N PHE A 13 -20.23 -30.35 20.61
CA PHE A 13 -18.88 -30.40 20.05
C PHE A 13 -18.78 -29.69 18.69
N VAL A 14 -19.80 -29.84 17.84
CA VAL A 14 -19.84 -29.18 16.53
C VAL A 14 -19.91 -27.68 16.69
N ALA A 15 -20.68 -27.17 17.62
CA ALA A 15 -20.79 -25.72 17.85
C ALA A 15 -19.47 -25.11 18.28
N THR A 16 -18.69 -25.82 19.08
CA THR A 16 -17.38 -25.34 19.52
C THR A 16 -16.39 -25.24 18.37
N GLN A 17 -16.43 -26.16 17.43
CA GLN A 17 -15.55 -26.13 16.28
C GLN A 17 -15.82 -24.95 15.36
N ALA A 18 -17.07 -24.53 15.22
CA ALA A 18 -17.43 -23.42 14.36
C ALA A 18 -16.76 -22.11 14.83
N ILE A 19 -16.65 -21.91 16.15
CA ILE A 19 -16.03 -20.72 16.71
C ILE A 19 -14.51 -20.71 16.48
N ALA A 20 -13.89 -21.89 16.54
CA ALA A 20 -12.45 -22.01 16.41
C ALA A 20 -11.93 -21.70 14.99
N GLN A 21 -12.81 -21.65 14.01
CA GLN A 21 -12.41 -21.40 12.62
C GLN A 21 -12.27 -19.92 12.28
N GLN A 22 -12.66 -19.02 13.15
CA GLN A 22 -12.49 -17.59 12.92
C GLN A 22 -11.02 -17.23 13.04
N THR A 23 -10.47 -16.68 11.96
CA THR A 23 -9.09 -16.21 11.96
C THR A 23 -9.04 -14.77 12.47
N PRO A 24 -8.04 -14.44 13.30
CA PRO A 24 -7.86 -13.06 13.74
C PRO A 24 -7.43 -12.19 12.56
N PRO A 25 -7.68 -10.87 12.62
CA PRO A 25 -7.18 -9.95 11.59
C PRO A 25 -5.67 -10.09 11.47
N GLN A 26 -5.19 -10.22 10.25
CA GLN A 26 -3.76 -10.36 10.00
C GLN A 26 -3.19 -9.05 9.50
N ARG A 27 -1.93 -8.79 9.87
CA ARG A 27 -1.21 -7.65 9.36
C ARG A 27 -0.99 -7.85 7.86
N VAL A 28 -1.27 -6.81 7.09
CA VAL A 28 -1.00 -6.81 5.67
C VAL A 28 0.49 -6.57 5.48
N THR A 29 1.20 -7.59 4.99
CA THR A 29 2.61 -7.46 4.64
C THR A 29 2.78 -7.76 3.16
N PRO A 30 3.65 -7.03 2.45
CA PRO A 30 3.93 -7.34 1.06
C PRO A 30 4.51 -8.74 0.94
N GLN A 31 4.06 -9.48 -0.06
CA GLN A 31 4.51 -10.83 -0.31
C GLN A 31 5.26 -10.92 -1.63
N PRO A 32 6.17 -11.89 -1.79
CA PRO A 32 6.84 -12.08 -3.07
C PRO A 32 5.80 -12.22 -4.19
N GLY A 33 5.96 -11.45 -5.25
CA GLY A 33 5.03 -11.45 -6.38
C GLY A 33 3.88 -10.47 -6.25
N GLU A 34 3.72 -9.79 -5.11
CA GLU A 34 2.71 -8.76 -4.96
C GLU A 34 3.03 -7.58 -5.87
N ILE A 35 1.99 -6.96 -6.45
CA ILE A 35 2.16 -5.80 -7.32
C ILE A 35 2.53 -4.58 -6.48
N ALA A 36 3.62 -3.91 -6.85
CA ALA A 36 3.99 -2.65 -6.24
C ALA A 36 2.96 -1.58 -6.60
N GLN A 37 2.63 -0.71 -5.65
CA GLN A 37 1.57 0.27 -5.86
C GLN A 37 1.80 1.53 -5.03
N ILE A 38 1.54 2.68 -5.66
CA ILE A 38 1.43 3.98 -5.02
C ILE A 38 0.04 4.53 -5.32
N VAL A 39 -0.59 5.17 -4.33
CA VAL A 39 -1.77 6.02 -4.54
C VAL A 39 -1.34 7.45 -4.23
N ALA A 40 -1.34 8.31 -5.23
CA ALA A 40 -0.87 9.70 -5.10
C ALA A 40 -2.04 10.67 -5.21
N PHE A 41 -1.99 11.74 -4.43
CA PHE A 41 -3.05 12.75 -4.33
C PHE A 41 -2.52 14.14 -4.69
N ASP A 42 -3.38 14.97 -5.25
CA ASP A 42 -3.00 16.32 -5.66
C ASP A 42 -3.03 17.34 -4.50
N ASN A 43 -3.63 16.99 -3.37
CA ASN A 43 -3.63 17.83 -2.17
C ASN A 43 -2.90 17.13 -1.03
N GLU A 44 -2.48 17.92 -0.03
CA GLU A 44 -1.90 17.37 1.18
C GLU A 44 -2.97 16.61 1.99
N GLY A 45 -2.54 15.72 2.88
CA GLY A 45 -3.43 14.99 3.75
C GLY A 45 -4.24 13.90 3.08
N LEU A 46 -3.80 13.41 1.92
CA LEU A 46 -4.48 12.39 1.14
C LEU A 46 -5.87 12.85 0.68
N LEU A 47 -5.93 14.08 0.23
CA LEU A 47 -7.17 14.72 -0.23
C LEU A 47 -7.10 15.08 -1.70
N GLY A 48 -8.26 15.33 -2.29
CA GLY A 48 -8.38 15.72 -3.68
C GLY A 48 -8.46 14.53 -4.62
N ASP A 49 -8.09 14.73 -5.87
CA ASP A 49 -8.05 13.67 -6.85
C ASP A 49 -6.82 12.79 -6.63
N HIS A 50 -6.90 11.56 -7.10
CA HIS A 50 -5.80 10.61 -6.93
C HIS A 50 -5.54 9.82 -8.19
N ILE A 51 -4.34 9.24 -8.23
CA ILE A 51 -3.90 8.35 -9.31
C ILE A 51 -3.22 7.13 -8.69
N HIS A 52 -3.37 5.98 -9.33
CA HIS A 52 -2.69 4.76 -8.95
C HIS A 52 -1.50 4.54 -9.87
N ILE A 53 -0.33 4.25 -9.28
CA ILE A 53 0.91 4.04 -10.00
C ILE A 53 1.42 2.65 -9.67
N PHE A 54 1.63 1.81 -10.68
CA PHE A 54 1.99 0.40 -10.50
C PHE A 54 3.39 0.06 -11.00
N GLY A 55 4.08 1.00 -11.64
CA GLY A 55 5.40 0.75 -12.18
C GLY A 55 6.09 2.02 -12.60
N ASN A 56 7.20 1.87 -13.32
CA ASN A 56 7.99 2.99 -13.79
C ASN A 56 7.13 3.92 -14.64
N THR A 57 7.20 5.22 -14.34
CA THR A 57 6.46 6.26 -15.03
C THR A 57 7.44 7.36 -15.39
N THR A 58 7.80 7.45 -16.67
CA THR A 58 8.78 8.43 -17.17
C THR A 58 8.22 9.83 -17.25
N ASP A 59 6.89 9.94 -17.36
CA ASP A 59 6.19 11.21 -17.52
C ASP A 59 4.81 11.06 -16.89
N LEU A 60 4.53 11.86 -15.86
CA LEU A 60 3.26 11.81 -15.15
C LEU A 60 2.14 12.54 -15.89
N GLY A 61 2.44 13.19 -17.03
CA GLY A 61 1.44 13.92 -17.79
C GLY A 61 0.83 15.05 -16.97
N LYS A 62 -0.49 15.11 -16.95
CA LYS A 62 -1.21 16.14 -16.18
C LYS A 62 -0.96 16.06 -14.66
N TRP A 63 -0.44 14.94 -14.17
CA TRP A 63 -0.10 14.77 -12.76
C TRP A 63 1.30 15.25 -12.43
N GLY A 64 2.10 15.58 -13.45
CA GLY A 64 3.41 16.15 -13.24
C GLY A 64 3.29 17.45 -12.45
N ASN A 65 4.12 17.58 -11.40
CA ASN A 65 4.13 18.75 -10.51
C ASN A 65 2.83 18.98 -9.75
N SER A 66 2.00 17.94 -9.58
CA SER A 66 0.73 18.06 -8.86
C SER A 66 0.62 17.21 -7.61
N ILE A 67 1.53 16.28 -7.39
CA ILE A 67 1.44 15.37 -6.25
C ILE A 67 1.92 16.06 -4.97
N SER A 68 1.05 16.09 -3.97
CA SER A 68 1.33 16.70 -2.67
C SER A 68 1.32 15.72 -1.50
N SER A 69 0.63 14.57 -1.65
CA SER A 69 0.61 13.52 -0.65
C SER A 69 0.44 12.17 -1.34
N MET A 70 0.79 11.08 -0.63
CA MET A 70 0.68 9.76 -1.21
C MET A 70 0.67 8.67 -0.16
N VAL A 71 0.17 7.50 -0.54
CA VAL A 71 0.33 6.24 0.18
C VAL A 71 1.15 5.32 -0.71
N ILE A 72 2.29 4.87 -0.21
CA ILE A 72 3.05 3.81 -0.87
C ILE A 72 2.58 2.51 -0.26
N VAL A 73 1.78 1.77 -1.01
CA VAL A 73 1.18 0.52 -0.54
C VAL A 73 2.24 -0.57 -0.49
N SER A 74 3.06 -0.66 -1.52
CA SER A 74 4.11 -1.65 -1.61
C SER A 74 5.20 -1.20 -2.58
N GLY A 75 6.40 -1.73 -2.40
CA GLY A 75 7.55 -1.41 -3.23
C GLY A 75 8.41 -0.29 -2.66
N ARG A 76 9.63 -0.20 -3.16
CA ARG A 76 10.54 0.88 -2.85
C ARG A 76 10.69 1.72 -4.11
N TRP A 77 10.49 3.03 -3.98
CA TRP A 77 10.31 3.91 -5.13
C TRP A 77 11.27 5.09 -5.09
N GLU A 78 11.69 5.53 -6.26
CA GLU A 78 12.44 6.77 -6.44
C GLU A 78 11.57 7.80 -7.13
N PHE A 79 11.63 9.03 -6.62
CA PHE A 79 10.85 10.17 -7.13
C PHE A 79 11.81 11.21 -7.67
N PHE A 80 11.53 11.69 -8.87
CA PHE A 80 12.40 12.63 -9.57
C PHE A 80 11.64 13.92 -9.88
N ASP A 81 12.33 15.05 -9.82
CA ASP A 81 11.73 16.35 -10.12
C ASP A 81 11.75 16.70 -11.62
N GLU A 82 12.35 15.85 -12.45
CA GLU A 82 12.32 15.98 -13.89
C GLU A 82 11.81 14.69 -14.52
N GLU A 83 11.40 14.77 -15.77
CA GLU A 83 10.95 13.60 -16.52
C GLU A 83 12.13 12.66 -16.80
N LYS A 84 11.79 11.42 -17.18
CA LYS A 84 12.76 10.40 -17.59
C LYS A 84 13.80 10.08 -16.52
N PHE A 85 13.39 10.14 -15.25
CA PHE A 85 14.24 9.80 -14.10
C PHE A 85 15.48 10.69 -14.02
N GLN A 86 15.28 11.98 -14.25
CA GLN A 86 16.35 12.98 -14.19
C GLN A 86 16.11 13.93 -13.02
N GLY A 87 17.14 14.70 -12.69
CA GLY A 87 17.05 15.70 -11.63
C GLY A 87 17.28 15.14 -10.25
N THR A 88 16.70 15.83 -9.26
CA THR A 88 16.86 15.44 -7.85
C THR A 88 16.05 14.20 -7.55
N LYS A 89 16.68 13.23 -6.90
CA LYS A 89 16.07 11.93 -6.59
C LYS A 89 15.82 11.81 -5.11
N THR A 90 14.64 11.30 -4.75
CA THR A 90 14.29 10.95 -3.37
C THR A 90 13.73 9.53 -3.35
N GLU A 91 14.24 8.67 -2.48
CA GLU A 91 13.77 7.29 -2.34
C GLU A 91 12.87 7.18 -1.12
N LEU A 92 11.69 6.56 -1.30
CA LEU A 92 10.74 6.33 -0.22
C LEU A 92 10.28 4.87 -0.19
N ARG A 93 9.93 4.44 1.01
CA ARG A 93 9.46 3.08 1.31
C ARG A 93 7.96 3.07 1.57
N PRO A 94 7.33 1.89 1.69
CA PRO A 94 5.90 1.82 2.01
C PRO A 94 5.55 2.62 3.26
N GLY A 95 4.45 3.35 3.17
CA GLY A 95 3.98 4.20 4.27
C GLY A 95 3.03 5.26 3.78
N MET A 96 2.53 6.05 4.72
CA MET A 96 1.66 7.19 4.45
C MET A 96 2.49 8.48 4.50
N TYR A 97 2.37 9.28 3.47
CA TYR A 97 3.09 10.54 3.34
C TYR A 97 2.07 11.66 3.18
N LEU A 98 1.66 12.25 4.31
CA LEU A 98 0.60 13.27 4.34
C LEU A 98 1.03 14.56 3.66
N THR A 99 2.32 14.81 3.58
CA THR A 99 2.89 15.89 2.79
C THR A 99 4.27 15.48 2.30
N VAL A 100 4.48 15.52 0.99
CA VAL A 100 5.75 15.08 0.40
C VAL A 100 6.90 16.00 0.77
N LYS A 101 6.64 17.27 1.05
CA LYS A 101 7.69 18.24 1.39
C LYS A 101 8.40 17.90 2.71
N ASP A 102 7.73 17.22 3.62
CA ASP A 102 8.34 16.80 4.90
C ASP A 102 9.28 15.60 4.74
N HIS A 103 9.31 15.01 3.55
CA HIS A 103 10.09 13.81 3.26
C HIS A 103 11.17 14.07 2.21
N GLY A 104 11.60 15.32 2.06
CA GLY A 104 12.69 15.67 1.16
C GLY A 104 12.29 15.91 -0.29
N ILE A 105 11.01 15.95 -0.58
CA ILE A 105 10.50 16.22 -1.92
C ILE A 105 9.87 17.61 -1.92
N LYS A 106 10.35 18.47 -2.80
CA LYS A 106 9.74 19.79 -2.98
C LYS A 106 8.30 19.62 -3.41
N ASP A 107 7.39 20.36 -2.78
CA ASP A 107 5.97 20.27 -3.09
C ASP A 107 5.70 20.55 -4.56
N ASN A 108 4.80 19.78 -5.17
CA ASN A 108 4.41 19.90 -6.58
C ASN A 108 5.59 19.80 -7.55
N SER A 109 6.60 18.97 -7.24
CA SER A 109 7.79 18.87 -8.09
C SER A 109 8.01 17.47 -8.68
N ILE A 110 7.21 16.49 -8.35
CA ILE A 110 7.42 15.12 -8.84
C ILE A 110 7.00 15.05 -10.31
N SER A 111 7.93 14.65 -11.18
CA SER A 111 7.69 14.57 -12.63
C SER A 111 7.86 13.16 -13.17
N SER A 112 8.66 12.30 -12.52
CA SER A 112 8.78 10.89 -12.89
C SER A 112 9.01 10.04 -11.64
N ILE A 113 8.66 8.77 -11.75
CA ILE A 113 8.69 7.82 -10.62
C ILE A 113 9.21 6.48 -11.12
N ARG A 114 10.13 5.88 -10.38
CA ARG A 114 10.73 4.61 -10.75
C ARG A 114 10.69 3.62 -9.59
N LEU A 115 10.28 2.39 -9.90
CA LEU A 115 10.31 1.29 -8.94
C LEU A 115 11.75 0.78 -8.82
N VAL A 116 12.29 0.76 -7.62
CA VAL A 116 13.70 0.39 -7.38
C VAL A 116 13.84 -1.05 -6.94
N GLY A 117 12.85 -1.57 -6.26
CA GLY A 117 12.95 -2.94 -5.74
C GLY A 117 11.60 -3.59 -5.59
N PRO A 118 11.59 -4.91 -5.34
CA PRO A 118 10.35 -5.63 -5.16
C PRO A 118 9.60 -5.14 -3.92
N PRO A 119 8.30 -5.40 -3.82
CA PRO A 119 7.52 -5.06 -2.63
C PRO A 119 7.89 -6.00 -1.47
N THR A 120 9.09 -5.84 -0.95
CA THR A 120 9.57 -6.64 0.17
C THR A 120 9.36 -5.89 1.47
N ALA A 121 9.19 -6.66 2.55
CA ALA A 121 9.16 -6.09 3.87
C ALA A 121 10.46 -5.32 4.15
N PRO A 122 10.40 -4.22 4.89
CA PRO A 122 11.59 -3.44 5.24
C PRO A 122 12.56 -4.24 6.09
#